data_15a462ca880bbb12994b300c43708fa9
#
_entry.id   15a462ca880bbb12994b300c43708fa9
#
_cell.length_a   1.000
_cell.length_b   1.000
_cell.length_c   1.000
_cell.angle_alpha   90.00
_cell.angle_beta   90.00
_cell.angle_gamma   90.00
#
_symmetry.space_group_name_H-M   'P 1'
#
loop_
_entity.id
_entity.type
_entity.pdbx_description
1 polymer ?
#
loop_
_entity_poly.entity_id
_entity_poly.type
_entity_poly.pdbx_seq_one_letter_code
_entity_poly.pdbx_strand_id
1 'polypeptide(L)'
;ICDNGKLIGIITNRDMKFETDMNQLIDNVMTKENLVTAPEGTTLSQAREILRQHKIEKLPIVDEEGRLKGLITIKDIEKAEVYPNSARDEKGRLLVGAAIGATADVLDRVAALTDAGADVLTLDSAHGHTQNVLETVKRIKALYPDVQLIAGNVATADGCRALIEAGADCVKIGIGPGSICTTRVVAGIGVPQITAIYDAARVAAEYDIP
;
A
#
# COMPACT_ATOMS: atom_id res chain seq x y z
N ILE A 1 -20.65 -12.25 -3.36
CA ILE A 1 -20.93 -12.80 -4.69
C ILE A 1 -21.78 -11.81 -5.45
N CYS A 2 -21.37 -11.54 -6.69
CA CYS A 2 -22.07 -10.58 -7.56
C CYS A 2 -22.41 -11.23 -8.90
N ASP A 3 -23.52 -10.76 -9.51
CA ASP A 3 -23.85 -11.00 -10.90
C ASP A 3 -23.92 -9.65 -11.63
N ASN A 4 -23.09 -9.47 -12.67
CA ASN A 4 -22.95 -8.20 -13.41
C ASN A 4 -22.76 -6.96 -12.48
N GLY A 5 -22.01 -7.15 -11.38
CA GLY A 5 -21.75 -6.13 -10.37
C GLY A 5 -22.83 -5.97 -9.29
N LYS A 6 -24.02 -6.54 -9.47
CA LYS A 6 -25.09 -6.52 -8.47
C LYS A 6 -24.84 -7.56 -7.39
N LEU A 7 -24.96 -7.18 -6.13
CA LEU A 7 -24.79 -8.08 -5.00
C LEU A 7 -25.94 -9.10 -4.96
N ILE A 8 -25.61 -10.41 -5.00
CA ILE A 8 -26.59 -11.49 -4.95
C ILE A 8 -26.41 -12.42 -3.74
N GLY A 9 -25.28 -12.34 -3.06
CA GLY A 9 -25.01 -13.18 -1.88
C GLY A 9 -23.68 -12.88 -1.22
N ILE A 10 -23.49 -13.44 -0.05
CA ILE A 10 -22.23 -13.44 0.68
C ILE A 10 -21.88 -14.85 1.13
N ILE A 11 -20.60 -15.23 1.00
CA ILE A 11 -20.08 -16.49 1.51
C ILE A 11 -18.89 -16.22 2.42
N THR A 12 -18.82 -16.91 3.52
CA THR A 12 -17.77 -16.75 4.53
C THR A 12 -17.16 -18.10 4.89
N ASN A 13 -16.02 -18.07 5.61
CA ASN A 13 -15.43 -19.30 6.15
C ASN A 13 -16.39 -20.08 7.07
N ARG A 14 -17.36 -19.39 7.70
CA ARG A 14 -18.37 -20.02 8.56
C ARG A 14 -19.31 -20.90 7.72
N ASP A 15 -19.73 -20.41 6.56
CA ASP A 15 -20.61 -21.13 5.65
C ASP A 15 -19.92 -22.37 5.08
N MET A 16 -18.63 -22.29 4.80
CA MET A 16 -17.83 -23.38 4.23
C MET A 16 -17.27 -24.36 5.27
N LYS A 17 -17.29 -24.02 6.57
CA LYS A 17 -16.55 -24.76 7.60
C LYS A 17 -16.95 -26.22 7.73
N PHE A 18 -18.21 -26.53 7.49
CA PHE A 18 -18.78 -27.87 7.62
C PHE A 18 -19.18 -28.47 6.26
N GLU A 19 -18.82 -27.77 5.18
CA GLU A 19 -19.14 -28.23 3.84
C GLU A 19 -18.19 -29.37 3.43
N THR A 20 -18.76 -30.46 2.96
CA THR A 20 -18.01 -31.66 2.58
C THR A 20 -17.89 -31.83 1.08
N ASP A 21 -18.86 -31.31 0.30
CA ASP A 21 -18.81 -31.30 -1.16
C ASP A 21 -18.31 -29.96 -1.70
N MET A 22 -17.02 -29.89 -1.97
CA MET A 22 -16.38 -28.69 -2.50
C MET A 22 -16.66 -28.45 -4.01
N ASN A 23 -17.38 -29.36 -4.68
CA ASN A 23 -17.72 -29.22 -6.09
C ASN A 23 -19.13 -28.66 -6.33
N GLN A 24 -19.91 -28.46 -5.28
CA GLN A 24 -21.22 -27.85 -5.42
C GLN A 24 -21.15 -26.36 -5.80
N LEU A 25 -22.24 -25.85 -6.33
CA LEU A 25 -22.35 -24.44 -6.70
C LEU A 25 -22.32 -23.54 -5.45
N ILE A 26 -21.62 -22.40 -5.52
CA ILE A 26 -21.58 -21.39 -4.46
C ILE A 26 -22.99 -20.93 -4.08
N ASP A 27 -23.90 -20.86 -5.05
CA ASP A 27 -25.29 -20.47 -4.84
C ASP A 27 -26.03 -21.35 -3.81
N ASN A 28 -25.62 -22.60 -3.64
CA ASN A 28 -26.22 -23.51 -2.66
C ASN A 28 -25.72 -23.26 -1.23
N VAL A 29 -24.57 -22.60 -1.07
CA VAL A 29 -23.88 -22.44 0.23
C VAL A 29 -23.91 -21.00 0.72
N MET A 30 -23.95 -20.03 -0.20
CA MET A 30 -23.95 -18.61 0.15
C MET A 30 -25.23 -18.17 0.84
N THR A 31 -25.13 -17.19 1.73
CA THR A 31 -26.28 -16.45 2.24
C THR A 31 -26.77 -15.49 1.17
N LYS A 32 -28.01 -15.62 0.72
CA LYS A 32 -28.63 -14.79 -0.32
C LYS A 32 -29.94 -14.13 0.10
N GLU A 33 -30.56 -14.62 1.17
CA GLU A 33 -31.78 -14.03 1.72
C GLU A 33 -31.45 -13.08 2.87
N ASN A 34 -32.23 -12.01 2.99
CA ASN A 34 -32.10 -11.01 4.06
C ASN A 34 -30.67 -10.43 4.17
N LEU A 35 -30.02 -10.20 3.03
CA LEU A 35 -28.71 -9.56 3.00
C LEU A 35 -28.78 -8.18 3.66
N VAL A 36 -27.98 -7.97 4.70
CA VAL A 36 -27.80 -6.67 5.34
C VAL A 36 -26.75 -5.91 4.55
N THR A 37 -27.13 -4.75 4.00
CA THR A 37 -26.26 -3.86 3.23
C THR A 37 -26.35 -2.44 3.76
N ALA A 38 -25.44 -1.58 3.35
CA ALA A 38 -25.52 -0.15 3.61
C ALA A 38 -25.16 0.65 2.35
N PRO A 39 -25.62 1.90 2.24
CA PRO A 39 -25.35 2.74 1.08
C PRO A 39 -23.89 3.22 1.04
N GLU A 40 -23.44 3.62 -0.14
CA GLU A 40 -22.16 4.31 -0.31
C GLU A 40 -22.12 5.58 0.55
N GLY A 41 -20.96 5.90 1.15
CA GLY A 41 -20.80 6.98 2.12
C GLY A 41 -21.10 6.60 3.57
N THR A 42 -21.48 5.35 3.88
CA THR A 42 -21.66 4.87 5.25
C THR A 42 -20.34 5.00 6.02
N THR A 43 -20.38 5.71 7.15
CA THR A 43 -19.22 5.89 8.03
C THR A 43 -18.93 4.62 8.85
N LEU A 44 -17.69 4.48 9.35
CA LEU A 44 -17.31 3.34 10.24
C LEU A 44 -18.18 3.29 11.50
N SER A 45 -18.61 4.45 12.04
CA SER A 45 -19.49 4.50 13.21
C SER A 45 -20.89 3.96 12.91
N GLN A 46 -21.47 4.36 11.76
CA GLN A 46 -22.77 3.83 11.30
C GLN A 46 -22.67 2.33 10.99
N ALA A 47 -21.60 1.92 10.32
CA ALA A 47 -21.36 0.51 10.02
C ALA A 47 -21.25 -0.34 11.30
N ARG A 48 -20.56 0.16 12.34
CA ARG A 48 -20.47 -0.52 13.65
C ARG A 48 -21.86 -0.78 14.23
N GLU A 49 -22.75 0.19 14.20
CA GLU A 49 -24.08 0.04 14.77
C GLU A 49 -24.92 -1.00 13.98
N ILE A 50 -24.84 -0.98 12.63
CA ILE A 50 -25.51 -1.98 11.79
C ILE A 50 -24.96 -3.39 12.07
N LEU A 51 -23.61 -3.55 12.09
CA LEU A 51 -22.96 -4.83 12.39
C LEU A 51 -23.39 -5.37 13.77
N ARG A 52 -23.45 -4.49 14.78
CA ARG A 52 -23.88 -4.83 16.15
C ARG A 52 -25.34 -5.28 16.20
N GLN A 53 -26.26 -4.51 15.57
CA GLN A 53 -27.70 -4.80 15.58
C GLN A 53 -28.02 -6.13 14.90
N HIS A 54 -27.38 -6.37 13.75
CA HIS A 54 -27.62 -7.59 12.96
C HIS A 54 -26.71 -8.77 13.35
N LYS A 55 -25.78 -8.59 14.30
CA LYS A 55 -24.82 -9.62 14.76
C LYS A 55 -24.01 -10.23 13.61
N ILE A 56 -23.62 -9.40 12.65
CA ILE A 56 -22.80 -9.77 11.49
C ILE A 56 -21.40 -9.13 11.58
N GLU A 57 -20.43 -9.70 10.89
CA GLU A 57 -19.03 -9.24 10.91
C GLU A 57 -18.62 -8.48 9.65
N LYS A 58 -19.44 -8.54 8.61
CA LYS A 58 -19.16 -7.97 7.29
C LYS A 58 -20.41 -7.29 6.76
N LEU A 59 -20.24 -6.05 6.30
CA LEU A 59 -21.29 -5.20 5.78
C LEU A 59 -20.96 -4.79 4.34
N PRO A 60 -21.61 -5.39 3.35
CA PRO A 60 -21.49 -4.95 1.96
C PRO A 60 -22.04 -3.54 1.79
N ILE A 61 -21.30 -2.71 1.05
CA ILE A 61 -21.71 -1.35 0.67
C ILE A 61 -22.18 -1.39 -0.78
N VAL A 62 -23.36 -0.88 -1.03
CA VAL A 62 -23.99 -0.92 -2.36
C VAL A 62 -24.47 0.47 -2.80
N ASP A 63 -24.58 0.67 -4.11
CA ASP A 63 -25.25 1.84 -4.67
C ASP A 63 -26.79 1.65 -4.72
N GLU A 64 -27.49 2.66 -5.29
CA GLU A 64 -28.96 2.65 -5.41
C GLU A 64 -29.50 1.49 -6.26
N GLU A 65 -28.70 1.00 -7.22
CA GLU A 65 -29.04 -0.16 -8.07
C GLU A 65 -28.67 -1.52 -7.43
N GLY A 66 -28.12 -1.50 -6.21
CA GLY A 66 -27.69 -2.70 -5.49
C GLY A 66 -26.36 -3.28 -5.98
N ARG A 67 -25.54 -2.48 -6.68
CA ARG A 67 -24.21 -2.88 -7.12
C ARG A 67 -23.20 -2.74 -5.99
N LEU A 68 -22.33 -3.73 -5.84
CA LEU A 68 -21.32 -3.73 -4.80
C LEU A 68 -20.27 -2.63 -5.06
N LYS A 69 -20.09 -1.75 -4.08
CA LYS A 69 -19.08 -0.68 -4.08
C LYS A 69 -17.96 -0.91 -3.08
N GLY A 70 -18.22 -1.66 -2.02
CA GLY A 70 -17.23 -1.91 -0.99
C GLY A 70 -17.69 -2.91 0.06
N LEU A 71 -16.84 -3.12 1.04
CA LEU A 71 -17.10 -4.00 2.17
C LEU A 71 -16.47 -3.37 3.42
N ILE A 72 -17.28 -3.21 4.48
CA ILE A 72 -16.79 -2.82 5.81
C ILE A 72 -16.87 -4.02 6.73
N THR A 73 -15.80 -4.32 7.45
CA THR A 73 -15.75 -5.42 8.41
C THR A 73 -15.49 -4.92 9.84
N ILE A 74 -15.78 -5.76 10.83
CA ILE A 74 -15.42 -5.48 12.23
C ILE A 74 -13.92 -5.20 12.35
N LYS A 75 -13.09 -5.95 11.63
CA LYS A 75 -11.62 -5.77 11.64
C LYS A 75 -11.18 -4.39 11.12
N ASP A 76 -11.88 -3.80 10.17
CA ASP A 76 -11.57 -2.46 9.67
C ASP A 76 -11.83 -1.40 10.73
N ILE A 77 -12.93 -1.58 11.50
CA ILE A 77 -13.29 -0.70 12.61
C ILE A 77 -12.28 -0.83 13.75
N GLU A 78 -11.96 -2.06 14.18
CA GLU A 78 -10.97 -2.33 15.23
C GLU A 78 -9.59 -1.79 14.86
N LYS A 79 -9.15 -1.99 13.62
CA LYS A 79 -7.87 -1.46 13.13
C LYS A 79 -7.84 0.06 13.05
N ALA A 80 -8.95 0.71 12.74
CA ALA A 80 -9.01 2.17 12.76
C ALA A 80 -8.86 2.75 14.16
N GLU A 81 -9.32 2.03 15.19
CA GLU A 81 -9.13 2.41 16.61
C GLU A 81 -7.71 2.14 17.10
N VAL A 82 -7.14 0.98 16.75
CA VAL A 82 -5.78 0.59 17.17
C VAL A 82 -4.70 1.38 16.43
N TYR A 83 -4.95 1.74 15.17
CA TYR A 83 -4.01 2.46 14.30
C TYR A 83 -4.62 3.77 13.76
N PRO A 84 -4.90 4.76 14.63
CA PRO A 84 -5.57 6.00 14.21
C PRO A 84 -4.74 6.85 13.25
N ASN A 85 -3.41 6.69 13.24
CA ASN A 85 -2.48 7.44 12.40
C ASN A 85 -2.11 6.72 11.10
N SER A 86 -2.84 5.64 10.73
CA SER A 86 -2.58 4.98 9.44
C SER A 86 -2.86 5.92 8.27
N ALA A 87 -1.96 5.93 7.29
CA ALA A 87 -2.10 6.73 6.08
C ALA A 87 -3.27 6.21 5.24
N ARG A 88 -4.22 7.08 4.92
CA ARG A 88 -5.45 6.76 4.20
C ARG A 88 -5.73 7.79 3.11
N ASP A 89 -6.40 7.35 2.06
CA ASP A 89 -6.94 8.22 1.03
C ASP A 89 -8.24 8.93 1.49
N GLU A 90 -8.78 9.81 0.64
CA GLU A 90 -10.02 10.54 0.89
C GLU A 90 -11.25 9.63 1.09
N LYS A 91 -11.20 8.39 0.59
CA LYS A 91 -12.23 7.37 0.76
C LYS A 91 -12.02 6.51 2.01
N GLY A 92 -11.00 6.82 2.82
CA GLY A 92 -10.65 6.06 4.03
C GLY A 92 -9.94 4.74 3.78
N ARG A 93 -9.49 4.44 2.55
CA ARG A 93 -8.71 3.25 2.22
C ARG A 93 -7.24 3.48 2.59
N LEU A 94 -6.56 2.41 3.03
CA LEU A 94 -5.12 2.47 3.29
C LEU A 94 -4.35 2.81 2.02
N LEU A 95 -3.41 3.75 2.13
CA LEU A 95 -2.44 3.97 1.06
C LEU A 95 -1.53 2.75 0.92
N VAL A 96 -1.21 2.39 -0.31
CA VAL A 96 -0.38 1.22 -0.63
C VAL A 96 0.86 1.61 -1.44
N GLY A 97 2.00 1.06 -1.03
CA GLY A 97 3.26 1.22 -1.72
C GLY A 97 3.73 -0.06 -2.40
N ALA A 98 4.47 0.09 -3.49
CA ALA A 98 5.08 -1.03 -4.19
C ALA A 98 6.56 -0.79 -4.47
N ALA A 99 7.37 -1.84 -4.35
CA ALA A 99 8.80 -1.77 -4.64
C ALA A 99 9.10 -2.04 -6.11
N ILE A 100 10.07 -1.27 -6.63
CA ILE A 100 10.66 -1.42 -7.95
C ILE A 100 12.18 -1.48 -7.83
N GLY A 101 12.86 -2.07 -8.80
CA GLY A 101 14.33 -2.09 -8.92
C GLY A 101 14.80 -1.25 -10.10
N ALA A 102 16.08 -0.89 -10.11
CA ALA A 102 16.72 -0.21 -11.24
C ALA A 102 17.09 -1.22 -12.35
N THR A 103 16.08 -1.90 -12.90
CA THR A 103 16.19 -2.96 -13.92
C THR A 103 15.82 -2.44 -15.31
N ALA A 104 16.11 -3.21 -16.35
CA ALA A 104 15.83 -2.79 -17.74
C ALA A 104 14.32 -2.61 -18.01
N ASP A 105 13.48 -3.41 -17.36
CA ASP A 105 12.01 -3.46 -17.49
C ASP A 105 11.29 -2.56 -16.46
N VAL A 106 12.00 -1.71 -15.73
CA VAL A 106 11.42 -0.89 -14.65
C VAL A 106 10.23 -0.06 -15.08
N LEU A 107 10.23 0.51 -16.29
CA LEU A 107 9.14 1.35 -16.77
C LEU A 107 7.85 0.57 -17.02
N ASP A 108 7.95 -0.65 -17.52
CA ASP A 108 6.80 -1.53 -17.70
C ASP A 108 6.18 -1.89 -16.34
N ARG A 109 7.03 -2.13 -15.34
CA ARG A 109 6.60 -2.38 -13.98
C ARG A 109 5.97 -1.14 -13.33
N VAL A 110 6.54 0.04 -13.53
CA VAL A 110 5.95 1.32 -13.06
C VAL A 110 4.57 1.51 -13.65
N ALA A 111 4.41 1.34 -14.98
CA ALA A 111 3.12 1.42 -15.66
C ALA A 111 2.09 0.49 -15.02
N ALA A 112 2.41 -0.79 -14.90
CA ALA A 112 1.50 -1.80 -14.36
C ALA A 112 1.10 -1.53 -12.90
N LEU A 113 2.03 -1.04 -12.06
CA LEU A 113 1.75 -0.72 -10.65
C LEU A 113 0.89 0.54 -10.53
N THR A 114 1.15 1.56 -11.35
CA THR A 114 0.36 2.79 -11.39
C THR A 114 -1.06 2.50 -11.87
N ASP A 115 -1.22 1.70 -12.92
CA ASP A 115 -2.53 1.27 -13.44
C ASP A 115 -3.29 0.41 -12.40
N ALA A 116 -2.58 -0.37 -11.59
CA ALA A 116 -3.16 -1.13 -10.49
C ALA A 116 -3.55 -0.26 -9.28
N GLY A 117 -3.21 1.03 -9.27
CA GLY A 117 -3.58 1.98 -8.22
C GLY A 117 -2.61 2.00 -7.03
N ALA A 118 -1.32 1.75 -7.23
CA ALA A 118 -0.31 1.98 -6.19
C ALA A 118 -0.18 3.49 -5.93
N ASP A 119 -0.23 3.89 -4.65
CA ASP A 119 -0.17 5.31 -4.24
C ASP A 119 1.28 5.82 -4.19
N VAL A 120 2.24 4.95 -3.91
CA VAL A 120 3.67 5.30 -3.84
C VAL A 120 4.53 4.17 -4.38
N LEU A 121 5.57 4.51 -5.13
CA LEU A 121 6.58 3.57 -5.58
C LEU A 121 7.89 3.76 -4.81
N THR A 122 8.55 2.66 -4.47
CA THR A 122 9.85 2.70 -3.82
C THR A 122 10.90 2.06 -4.73
N LEU A 123 11.81 2.88 -5.26
CA LEU A 123 13.00 2.39 -5.94
C LEU A 123 14.03 1.97 -4.90
N ASP A 124 14.05 0.67 -4.62
CA ASP A 124 14.87 0.06 -3.57
C ASP A 124 16.17 -0.52 -4.14
N SER A 125 17.31 -0.02 -3.68
CA SER A 125 18.62 -0.43 -4.12
C SER A 125 19.60 -0.52 -2.96
N ALA A 126 20.51 -1.49 -3.03
CA ALA A 126 21.62 -1.61 -2.07
C ALA A 126 22.54 -0.39 -2.08
N HIS A 127 22.59 0.37 -3.19
CA HIS A 127 23.37 1.59 -3.32
C HIS A 127 22.65 2.60 -4.23
N GLY A 128 21.86 3.49 -3.59
CA GLY A 128 21.05 4.50 -4.28
C GLY A 128 21.86 5.57 -5.03
N HIS A 129 23.10 5.86 -4.60
CA HIS A 129 23.98 6.85 -5.23
C HIS A 129 24.78 6.24 -6.39
N THR A 130 24.14 5.44 -7.24
CA THR A 130 24.74 4.94 -8.49
C THR A 130 24.13 5.61 -9.69
N GLN A 131 24.90 5.74 -10.78
CA GLN A 131 24.44 6.36 -12.01
C GLN A 131 23.15 5.72 -12.52
N ASN A 132 23.09 4.38 -12.50
CA ASN A 132 21.90 3.63 -12.94
C ASN A 132 20.63 3.96 -12.12
N VAL A 133 20.75 4.12 -10.80
CA VAL A 133 19.61 4.49 -9.95
C VAL A 133 19.18 5.93 -10.23
N LEU A 134 20.13 6.88 -10.32
CA LEU A 134 19.84 8.29 -10.60
C LEU A 134 19.17 8.47 -11.96
N GLU A 135 19.64 7.77 -13.00
CA GLU A 135 19.03 7.78 -14.32
C GLU A 135 17.64 7.15 -14.32
N THR A 136 17.45 6.08 -13.54
CA THR A 136 16.13 5.44 -13.37
C THR A 136 15.13 6.39 -12.73
N VAL A 137 15.51 7.11 -11.67
CA VAL A 137 14.67 8.14 -11.03
C VAL A 137 14.26 9.20 -12.07
N LYS A 138 15.24 9.76 -12.80
CA LYS A 138 14.98 10.77 -13.85
C LYS A 138 14.00 10.27 -14.92
N ARG A 139 14.19 9.03 -15.39
CA ARG A 139 13.32 8.42 -16.42
C ARG A 139 11.89 8.22 -15.91
N ILE A 140 11.74 7.74 -14.68
CA ILE A 140 10.43 7.55 -14.08
C ILE A 140 9.70 8.90 -13.93
N LYS A 141 10.35 9.91 -13.35
CA LYS A 141 9.73 11.23 -13.14
C LYS A 141 9.48 11.98 -14.42
N ALA A 142 10.24 11.74 -15.49
CA ALA A 142 9.99 12.33 -16.80
C ALA A 142 8.73 11.76 -17.47
N LEU A 143 8.44 10.46 -17.29
CA LEU A 143 7.28 9.77 -17.89
C LEU A 143 6.05 9.77 -16.98
N TYR A 144 6.25 9.77 -15.68
CA TYR A 144 5.21 9.69 -14.64
C TYR A 144 5.44 10.78 -13.58
N PRO A 145 5.27 12.07 -13.93
CA PRO A 145 5.58 13.18 -13.03
C PRO A 145 4.78 13.18 -11.72
N ASP A 146 3.55 12.66 -11.77
CA ASP A 146 2.61 12.63 -10.63
C ASP A 146 2.83 11.44 -9.70
N VAL A 147 3.60 10.43 -10.10
CA VAL A 147 3.90 9.27 -9.24
C VAL A 147 4.78 9.71 -8.07
N GLN A 148 4.35 9.39 -6.86
CA GLN A 148 5.15 9.59 -5.66
C GLN A 148 6.26 8.53 -5.62
N LEU A 149 7.52 8.97 -5.65
CA LEU A 149 8.69 8.09 -5.75
C LEU A 149 9.63 8.26 -4.55
N ILE A 150 9.71 7.22 -3.75
CA ILE A 150 10.75 7.06 -2.72
C ILE A 150 11.96 6.42 -3.38
N ALA A 151 13.16 6.96 -3.20
CA ALA A 151 14.36 6.36 -3.76
C ALA A 151 15.46 6.16 -2.70
N GLY A 152 16.20 5.08 -2.80
CA GLY A 152 17.31 4.75 -1.89
C GLY A 152 17.89 3.35 -2.13
N ASN A 153 18.76 2.87 -1.24
CA ASN A 153 19.17 3.54 0.01
C ASN A 153 20.45 4.35 -0.18
N VAL A 154 20.53 5.43 0.54
CA VAL A 154 21.75 6.24 0.67
C VAL A 154 22.09 6.45 2.15
N ALA A 155 23.33 6.84 2.44
CA ALA A 155 23.79 7.07 3.81
C ALA A 155 24.65 8.32 3.95
N THR A 156 24.67 9.19 2.93
CA THR A 156 25.48 10.41 2.89
C THR A 156 24.66 11.60 2.40
N ALA A 157 25.05 12.80 2.79
CA ALA A 157 24.48 14.06 2.31
C ALA A 157 24.49 14.15 0.77
N ASP A 158 25.63 13.80 0.14
CA ASP A 158 25.76 13.87 -1.32
C ASP A 158 24.84 12.89 -2.04
N GLY A 159 24.70 11.67 -1.49
CA GLY A 159 23.76 10.69 -2.04
C GLY A 159 22.29 11.13 -1.93
N CYS A 160 21.93 11.76 -0.80
CA CYS A 160 20.62 12.34 -0.60
C CYS A 160 20.36 13.45 -1.63
N ARG A 161 21.27 14.42 -1.76
CA ARG A 161 21.18 15.51 -2.74
C ARG A 161 21.02 14.99 -4.16
N ALA A 162 21.83 14.02 -4.56
CA ALA A 162 21.79 13.46 -5.91
C ALA A 162 20.43 12.80 -6.25
N LEU A 163 19.80 12.10 -5.30
CA LEU A 163 18.47 11.51 -5.49
C LEU A 163 17.38 12.58 -5.59
N ILE A 164 17.45 13.63 -4.75
CA ILE A 164 16.50 14.75 -4.80
C ILE A 164 16.61 15.47 -6.14
N GLU A 165 17.82 15.83 -6.56
CA GLU A 165 18.07 16.49 -7.85
C GLU A 165 17.71 15.60 -9.06
N ALA A 166 17.70 14.28 -8.89
CA ALA A 166 17.19 13.36 -9.90
C ALA A 166 15.66 13.35 -9.97
N GLY A 167 14.96 13.89 -8.96
CA GLY A 167 13.51 14.02 -8.91
C GLY A 167 12.79 13.08 -7.93
N ALA A 168 13.50 12.47 -6.98
CA ALA A 168 12.86 11.69 -5.92
C ALA A 168 12.01 12.58 -5.02
N ASP A 169 10.79 12.15 -4.69
CA ASP A 169 9.87 12.86 -3.79
C ASP A 169 10.14 12.55 -2.31
N CYS A 170 10.89 11.47 -2.03
CA CYS A 170 11.33 11.08 -0.70
C CYS A 170 12.63 10.28 -0.80
N VAL A 171 13.52 10.40 0.19
CA VAL A 171 14.79 9.67 0.21
C VAL A 171 14.83 8.64 1.33
N LYS A 172 15.09 7.38 0.96
CA LYS A 172 15.23 6.26 1.90
C LYS A 172 16.67 6.15 2.38
N ILE A 173 16.89 6.30 3.70
CA ILE A 173 18.20 6.43 4.30
C ILE A 173 18.57 5.20 5.11
N GLY A 174 19.82 4.76 4.96
CA GLY A 174 20.45 3.70 5.75
C GLY A 174 21.08 2.62 4.89
N ILE A 175 22.36 2.32 5.16
CA ILE A 175 23.12 1.25 4.54
C ILE A 175 23.86 0.48 5.63
N GLY A 176 23.55 -0.79 5.79
CA GLY A 176 24.24 -1.73 6.66
C GLY A 176 23.95 -1.68 8.18
N PRO A 177 23.06 -0.82 8.74
CA PRO A 177 22.93 -0.69 10.20
C PRO A 177 22.06 -1.77 10.85
N GLY A 178 21.29 -2.53 10.08
CA GLY A 178 20.35 -3.54 10.62
C GLY A 178 21.09 -4.64 11.40
N SER A 179 20.47 -5.14 12.47
CA SER A 179 21.04 -6.20 13.31
C SER A 179 21.26 -7.51 12.55
N ILE A 180 20.42 -7.79 11.57
CA ILE A 180 20.50 -8.97 10.69
C ILE A 180 21.22 -8.69 9.37
N CYS A 181 21.68 -7.44 9.14
CA CYS A 181 22.31 -7.06 7.87
C CYS A 181 23.73 -7.63 7.76
N THR A 182 23.98 -8.36 6.69
CA THR A 182 25.28 -8.96 6.40
C THR A 182 26.21 -8.06 5.58
N THR A 183 25.75 -6.91 5.09
CA THR A 183 26.53 -5.99 4.24
C THR A 183 27.83 -5.56 4.90
N ARG A 184 27.83 -5.27 6.20
CA ARG A 184 29.04 -4.90 6.95
C ARG A 184 30.05 -6.04 7.01
N VAL A 185 29.59 -7.27 7.14
CA VAL A 185 30.45 -8.46 7.27
C VAL A 185 31.00 -8.87 5.91
N VAL A 186 30.17 -8.85 4.89
CA VAL A 186 30.52 -9.34 3.54
C VAL A 186 31.25 -8.28 2.73
N ALA A 187 30.78 -7.04 2.74
CA ALA A 187 31.29 -5.95 1.90
C ALA A 187 32.09 -4.89 2.67
N GLY A 188 32.12 -4.95 4.00
CA GLY A 188 32.77 -3.92 4.83
C GLY A 188 32.07 -2.54 4.76
N ILE A 189 30.82 -2.49 4.30
CA ILE A 189 30.08 -1.24 4.06
C ILE A 189 28.98 -1.10 5.10
N GLY A 190 28.89 0.08 5.70
CA GLY A 190 27.84 0.44 6.62
C GLY A 190 28.09 1.77 7.29
N VAL A 191 27.02 2.51 7.53
CA VAL A 191 27.05 3.80 8.26
C VAL A 191 26.10 3.69 9.45
N PRO A 192 26.50 4.17 10.66
CA PRO A 192 25.58 4.23 11.79
C PRO A 192 24.31 5.00 11.42
N GLN A 193 23.13 4.44 11.74
CA GLN A 193 21.86 4.96 11.23
C GLN A 193 21.60 6.42 11.62
N ILE A 194 21.90 6.80 12.85
CA ILE A 194 21.69 8.18 13.32
C ILE A 194 22.59 9.17 12.56
N THR A 195 23.83 8.79 12.28
CA THR A 195 24.75 9.61 11.47
C THR A 195 24.21 9.79 10.05
N ALA A 196 23.80 8.70 9.41
CA ALA A 196 23.22 8.74 8.05
C ALA A 196 21.98 9.62 7.99
N ILE A 197 21.06 9.49 8.97
CA ILE A 197 19.85 10.32 9.06
C ILE A 197 20.22 11.79 9.26
N TYR A 198 21.12 12.09 10.20
CA TYR A 198 21.51 13.46 10.49
C TYR A 198 22.09 14.19 9.26
N ASP A 199 23.01 13.54 8.55
CA ASP A 199 23.64 14.12 7.37
C ASP A 199 22.64 14.31 6.22
N ALA A 200 21.79 13.31 5.96
CA ALA A 200 20.81 13.36 4.88
C ALA A 200 19.65 14.32 5.17
N ALA A 201 19.12 14.34 6.41
CA ALA A 201 18.00 15.20 6.79
C ALA A 201 18.34 16.69 6.66
N ARG A 202 19.60 17.08 6.88
CA ARG A 202 20.04 18.47 6.68
C ARG A 202 19.92 18.90 5.22
N VAL A 203 20.28 18.00 4.30
CA VAL A 203 20.14 18.27 2.87
C VAL A 203 18.68 18.23 2.47
N ALA A 204 17.92 17.24 2.91
CA ALA A 204 16.50 17.09 2.58
C ALA A 204 15.69 18.33 3.00
N ALA A 205 16.00 18.90 4.16
CA ALA A 205 15.37 20.14 4.64
C ALA A 205 15.63 21.37 3.73
N GLU A 206 16.76 21.41 3.00
CA GLU A 206 17.04 22.50 2.04
C GLU A 206 16.08 22.46 0.84
N TYR A 207 15.51 21.30 0.55
CA TYR A 207 14.61 21.03 -0.59
C TYR A 207 13.16 20.79 -0.17
N ASP A 208 12.84 20.82 1.11
CA ASP A 208 11.53 20.47 1.69
C ASP A 208 11.08 19.05 1.29
N ILE A 209 12.02 18.10 1.27
CA ILE A 209 11.80 16.70 0.91
C ILE A 209 11.95 15.81 2.16
N PRO A 210 11.01 14.86 2.43
CA PRO A 210 11.12 13.91 3.53
C PRO A 210 12.15 12.79 3.30
#